data_d6885a9b2d9f004cf0b599325dfd92b1
#
_entry.id   d6885a9b2d9f004cf0b599325dfd92b1
#
_cell.length_a   1.000
_cell.length_b   1.000
_cell.length_c   1.000
_cell.angle_alpha   90.00
_cell.angle_beta   90.00
_cell.angle_gamma   90.00
#
_symmetry.space_group_name_H-M   'P 1'
#
loop_
_entity.id
_entity.type
_entity.pdbx_description
1 polymer ?
#
loop_
_entity_poly.entity_id
_entity_poly.type
_entity_poly.pdbx_seq_one_letter_code
_entity_poly.pdbx_strand_id
1 'polypeptide(L)'
;MTLVLPGDLRDGMVEHARAGAPEEVVGVLGGERGEEESVAERRYPAENAAATPETRYEIAPAEELELLERVEDDGFDVVGFYHSHPRGPLAPSETDAELAAWPRYSYVIVSLEVEPDLGSWRWTGETFERERVEVR
;
A
#
# COMPACT_ATOMS: atom_id res chain seq x y z
N MET A 1 -5.89 -5.48 15.03
CA MET A 1 -5.18 -4.31 14.48
C MET A 1 -6.09 -3.59 13.50
N THR A 2 -5.92 -2.31 13.36
CA THR A 2 -6.79 -1.47 12.53
C THR A 2 -5.96 -0.44 11.77
N LEU A 3 -6.30 -0.24 10.51
CA LEU A 3 -5.84 0.91 9.71
C LEU A 3 -7.02 1.85 9.52
N VAL A 4 -6.89 3.06 10.02
CA VAL A 4 -7.86 4.13 9.78
C VAL A 4 -7.47 4.84 8.48
N LEU A 5 -8.41 4.96 7.58
CA LEU A 5 -8.17 5.46 6.23
C LEU A 5 -9.22 6.51 5.88
N PRO A 6 -8.82 7.78 5.68
CA PRO A 6 -9.77 8.80 5.22
C PRO A 6 -10.39 8.41 3.87
N GLY A 7 -11.68 8.74 3.68
CA GLY A 7 -12.41 8.37 2.48
C GLY A 7 -11.82 8.95 1.19
N ASP A 8 -11.33 10.18 1.24
CA ASP A 8 -10.68 10.81 0.09
C ASP A 8 -9.35 10.14 -0.27
N LEU A 9 -8.63 9.64 0.73
CA LEU A 9 -7.39 8.90 0.52
C LEU A 9 -7.67 7.53 -0.12
N ARG A 10 -8.71 6.85 0.37
CA ARG A 10 -9.20 5.61 -0.24
C ARG A 10 -9.55 5.82 -1.70
N ASP A 11 -10.33 6.85 -1.99
CA ASP A 11 -10.77 7.16 -3.35
C ASP A 11 -9.56 7.48 -4.26
N GLY A 12 -8.58 8.21 -3.73
CA GLY A 12 -7.34 8.51 -4.45
C GLY A 12 -6.52 7.27 -4.81
N MET A 13 -6.48 6.28 -3.92
CA MET A 13 -5.80 5.02 -4.20
C MET A 13 -6.53 4.21 -5.28
N VAL A 14 -7.86 4.16 -5.23
CA VAL A 14 -8.68 3.49 -6.25
C VAL A 14 -8.50 4.16 -7.61
N GLU A 15 -8.52 5.49 -7.65
CA GLU A 15 -8.31 6.24 -8.90
C GLU A 15 -6.91 6.00 -9.47
N HIS A 16 -5.88 6.01 -8.62
CA HIS A 16 -4.51 5.69 -9.02
C HIS A 16 -4.43 4.29 -9.64
N ALA A 17 -5.08 3.30 -8.99
CA ALA A 17 -5.13 1.93 -9.49
C ALA A 17 -5.79 1.84 -10.87
N ARG A 18 -6.91 2.54 -11.05
CA ARG A 18 -7.62 2.56 -12.36
C ARG A 18 -6.77 3.22 -13.45
N ALA A 19 -6.13 4.33 -13.13
CA ALA A 19 -5.30 5.06 -14.09
C ALA A 19 -4.07 4.25 -14.51
N GLY A 20 -3.52 3.42 -13.63
CA GLY A 20 -2.34 2.60 -13.91
C GLY A 20 -2.63 1.27 -14.58
N ALA A 21 -3.87 0.77 -14.52
CA ALA A 21 -4.21 -0.52 -15.10
C ALA A 21 -3.84 -0.56 -16.61
N PRO A 22 -3.30 -1.66 -17.11
CA PRO A 22 -3.18 -3.00 -16.53
C PRO A 22 -1.94 -3.23 -15.64
N GLU A 23 -1.15 -2.21 -15.37
CA GLU A 23 0.02 -2.31 -14.50
C GLU A 23 -0.38 -2.13 -13.02
N GLU A 24 0.34 -2.79 -12.13
CA GLU A 24 0.20 -2.54 -10.70
C GLU A 24 0.74 -1.15 -10.38
N VAL A 25 0.00 -0.40 -9.57
CA VAL A 25 0.49 0.86 -9.03
C VAL A 25 1.03 0.63 -7.62
N VAL A 26 1.85 1.53 -7.13
CA VAL A 26 2.47 1.42 -5.81
C VAL A 26 2.67 2.81 -5.22
N GLY A 27 2.66 2.88 -3.90
CA GLY A 27 2.96 4.11 -3.18
C GLY A 27 3.22 3.86 -1.70
N VAL A 28 3.58 4.93 -1.01
CA VAL A 28 3.86 4.93 0.42
C VAL A 28 2.72 5.66 1.13
N LEU A 29 2.39 5.21 2.33
CA LEU A 29 1.40 5.85 3.20
C LEU A 29 2.10 6.49 4.39
N GLY A 30 1.82 7.76 4.62
CA GLY A 30 2.29 8.50 5.78
C GLY A 30 1.14 8.83 6.71
N GLY A 31 1.43 8.96 7.99
CA GLY A 31 0.45 9.30 9.00
C GLY A 31 0.97 9.02 10.39
N GLU A 32 0.14 8.43 11.23
CA GLU A 32 0.51 8.06 12.59
C GLU A 32 0.47 6.54 12.71
N ARG A 33 1.63 5.95 12.95
CA ARG A 33 1.77 4.50 13.06
C ARG A 33 1.63 4.05 14.51
N GLY A 34 0.84 3.00 14.74
CA GLY A 34 0.70 2.39 16.06
C GLY A 34 0.63 0.87 15.95
N GLU A 35 0.84 0.17 17.08
CA GLU A 35 0.78 -1.30 17.10
C GLU A 35 -0.64 -1.81 16.88
N GLU A 36 -1.61 -1.23 17.58
CA GLU A 36 -3.01 -1.64 17.49
C GLU A 36 -3.75 -0.88 16.40
N GLU A 37 -3.47 0.41 16.25
CA GLU A 37 -4.15 1.25 15.29
C GLU A 37 -3.14 2.19 14.63
N SER A 38 -3.19 2.26 13.31
CA SER A 38 -2.49 3.26 12.52
C SER A 38 -3.50 4.14 11.81
N VAL A 39 -3.16 5.41 11.62
CA VAL A 39 -3.99 6.38 10.90
C VAL A 39 -3.21 6.87 9.69
N ALA A 40 -3.69 6.56 8.49
CA ALA A 40 -3.11 7.09 7.26
C ALA A 40 -3.64 8.52 7.04
N GLU A 41 -2.78 9.43 6.64
CA GLU A 41 -3.15 10.83 6.41
C GLU A 41 -2.79 11.31 5.02
N ARG A 42 -1.76 10.72 4.40
CA ARG A 42 -1.31 11.10 3.06
C ARG A 42 -0.75 9.91 2.32
N ARG A 43 -0.97 9.87 1.01
CA ARG A 43 -0.32 8.90 0.13
C ARG A 43 0.76 9.58 -0.72
N TYR A 44 1.80 8.82 -1.00
CA TYR A 44 2.94 9.25 -1.80
C TYR A 44 3.08 8.26 -2.94
N PRO A 45 2.48 8.56 -4.11
CA PRO A 45 2.59 7.67 -5.25
C PRO A 45 4.04 7.49 -5.70
N ALA A 46 4.38 6.26 -6.08
CA ALA A 46 5.68 5.93 -6.62
C ALA A 46 5.54 5.36 -8.03
N GLU A 47 6.63 5.34 -8.76
CA GLU A 47 6.70 4.66 -10.05
C GLU A 47 6.93 3.17 -9.81
N ASN A 48 6.19 2.32 -10.52
CA ASN A 48 6.44 0.89 -10.50
C ASN A 48 7.62 0.58 -11.43
N ALA A 49 8.77 0.29 -10.85
CA ALA A 49 10.02 0.02 -11.57
C ALA A 49 10.24 -1.46 -11.87
N ALA A 50 9.24 -2.32 -11.62
CA ALA A 50 9.36 -3.75 -11.87
C ALA A 50 9.51 -4.06 -13.36
N ALA A 51 10.27 -5.11 -13.69
CA ALA A 51 10.43 -5.55 -15.07
C ALA A 51 9.12 -6.08 -15.67
N THR A 52 8.23 -6.62 -14.84
CA THR A 52 6.91 -7.12 -15.23
C THR A 52 5.83 -6.40 -14.41
N PRO A 53 5.56 -5.11 -14.71
CA PRO A 53 4.71 -4.28 -13.85
C PRO A 53 3.24 -4.68 -13.81
N GLU A 54 2.76 -5.52 -14.72
CA GLU A 54 1.38 -6.01 -14.69
C GLU A 54 1.14 -7.06 -13.61
N THR A 55 2.20 -7.70 -13.09
CA THR A 55 2.11 -8.79 -12.10
C THR A 55 2.99 -8.59 -10.87
N ARG A 56 3.81 -7.55 -10.85
CA ARG A 56 4.72 -7.22 -9.75
C ARG A 56 4.80 -5.73 -9.56
N TYR A 57 5.18 -5.33 -8.35
CA TYR A 57 5.57 -3.95 -8.10
C TYR A 57 6.96 -3.89 -7.48
N GLU A 58 7.64 -2.79 -7.75
CA GLU A 58 8.93 -2.49 -7.14
C GLU A 58 9.11 -0.98 -7.12
N ILE A 59 9.52 -0.43 -5.99
CA ILE A 59 9.93 0.96 -5.91
C ILE A 59 11.44 1.00 -6.05
N ALA A 60 11.94 1.80 -7.00
CA ALA A 60 13.39 1.95 -7.16
C ALA A 60 14.00 2.45 -5.84
N PRO A 61 15.14 1.90 -5.39
CA PRO A 61 15.73 2.26 -4.08
C PRO A 61 15.92 3.76 -3.86
N ALA A 62 16.33 4.49 -4.87
CA ALA A 62 16.50 5.94 -4.76
C ALA A 62 15.18 6.68 -4.57
N GLU A 63 14.13 6.26 -5.26
CA GLU A 63 12.79 6.83 -5.09
C GLU A 63 12.21 6.46 -3.74
N GLU A 64 12.38 5.23 -3.31
CA GLU A 64 11.90 4.79 -1.98
C GLU A 64 12.50 5.65 -0.88
N LEU A 65 13.81 5.86 -0.90
CA LEU A 65 14.48 6.72 0.07
C LEU A 65 13.93 8.15 0.03
N GLU A 66 13.77 8.72 -1.15
CA GLU A 66 13.21 10.05 -1.32
C GLU A 66 11.81 10.17 -0.73
N LEU A 67 10.95 9.18 -0.99
CA LEU A 67 9.58 9.18 -0.48
C LEU A 67 9.54 9.03 1.04
N LEU A 68 10.39 8.17 1.61
CA LEU A 68 10.48 8.00 3.07
C LEU A 68 10.94 9.30 3.73
N GLU A 69 11.89 10.00 3.13
CA GLU A 69 12.33 11.31 3.61
C GLU A 69 11.22 12.36 3.54
N ARG A 70 10.43 12.35 2.46
CA ARG A 70 9.29 13.26 2.33
C ARG A 70 8.22 13.02 3.37
N VAL A 71 7.92 11.77 3.68
CA VAL A 71 6.98 11.41 4.76
C VAL A 71 7.46 12.03 6.08
N GLU A 72 8.73 11.84 6.39
CA GLU A 72 9.33 12.36 7.61
C GLU A 72 9.35 13.90 7.62
N ASP A 73 9.72 14.53 6.51
CA ASP A 73 9.72 15.99 6.39
C ASP A 73 8.33 16.60 6.55
N ASP A 74 7.29 15.87 6.14
CA ASP A 74 5.90 16.29 6.33
C ASP A 74 5.39 16.10 7.77
N GLY A 75 6.23 15.57 8.66
CA GLY A 75 5.91 15.36 10.07
C GLY A 75 5.15 14.07 10.35
N PHE A 76 5.16 13.13 9.41
CA PHE A 76 4.46 11.84 9.54
C PHE A 76 5.43 10.69 9.82
N ASP A 77 4.85 9.61 10.35
CA ASP A 77 5.50 8.30 10.33
C ASP A 77 5.18 7.61 9.01
N VAL A 78 6.03 6.70 8.58
CA VAL A 78 5.65 5.75 7.54
C VAL A 78 4.64 4.78 8.16
N VAL A 79 3.43 4.74 7.61
CA VAL A 79 2.38 3.81 8.06
C VAL A 79 2.50 2.49 7.30
N GLY A 80 2.84 2.56 6.04
CA GLY A 80 2.99 1.39 5.21
C GLY A 80 3.03 1.72 3.73
N PHE A 81 2.55 0.77 2.95
CA PHE A 81 2.60 0.82 1.49
C PHE A 81 1.25 0.42 0.91
N TYR A 82 0.97 0.85 -0.31
CA TYR A 82 -0.19 0.34 -1.05
C TYR A 82 0.24 -0.08 -2.45
N HIS A 83 -0.45 -1.06 -3.00
CA HIS A 83 -0.31 -1.44 -4.40
C HIS A 83 -1.64 -1.97 -4.92
N SER A 84 -1.74 -2.13 -6.24
CA SER A 84 -2.97 -2.61 -6.86
C SER A 84 -2.81 -3.99 -7.46
N HIS A 85 -3.94 -4.73 -7.50
CA HIS A 85 -4.09 -5.95 -8.28
C HIS A 85 -5.12 -5.68 -9.38
N PRO A 86 -4.71 -5.22 -10.58
CA PRO A 86 -5.66 -4.88 -11.64
C PRO A 86 -6.55 -6.04 -12.07
N ARG A 87 -6.02 -7.27 -12.00
CA ARG A 87 -6.71 -8.50 -12.38
C ARG A 87 -6.66 -9.59 -11.32
N GLY A 88 -6.15 -9.28 -10.15
CA GLY A 88 -5.99 -10.24 -9.08
C GLY A 88 -6.99 -10.06 -7.96
N PRO A 89 -7.12 -11.07 -7.09
CA PRO A 89 -8.06 -11.02 -5.98
C PRO A 89 -7.62 -10.02 -4.92
N LEU A 90 -8.54 -9.68 -4.02
CA LEU A 90 -8.25 -8.85 -2.86
C LEU A 90 -7.57 -9.71 -1.77
N ALA A 91 -6.35 -10.08 -2.03
CA ALA A 91 -5.52 -10.84 -1.11
C ALA A 91 -4.06 -10.74 -1.53
N PRO A 92 -3.10 -10.81 -0.58
CA PRO A 92 -1.69 -10.85 -0.93
C PRO A 92 -1.35 -12.07 -1.78
N SER A 93 -0.52 -11.87 -2.79
CA SER A 93 0.00 -12.96 -3.61
C SER A 93 1.28 -13.53 -3.00
N GLU A 94 1.74 -14.68 -3.54
CA GLU A 94 3.03 -15.24 -3.15
C GLU A 94 4.17 -14.26 -3.45
N THR A 95 4.07 -13.55 -4.58
CA THR A 95 5.04 -12.51 -4.95
C THR A 95 5.03 -11.37 -3.94
N ASP A 96 3.85 -10.94 -3.49
CA ASP A 96 3.74 -9.89 -2.46
C ASP A 96 4.45 -10.32 -1.17
N ALA A 97 4.30 -11.59 -0.77
CA ALA A 97 4.95 -12.12 0.42
C ALA A 97 6.48 -12.18 0.26
N GLU A 98 6.96 -12.54 -0.93
CA GLU A 98 8.40 -12.56 -1.22
C GLU A 98 9.03 -11.16 -1.18
N LEU A 99 8.27 -10.13 -1.57
CA LEU A 99 8.75 -8.76 -1.63
C LEU A 99 8.58 -7.99 -0.31
N ALA A 100 7.77 -8.50 0.62
CA ALA A 100 7.51 -7.84 1.88
C ALA A 100 8.78 -7.78 2.75
N ALA A 101 9.14 -6.58 3.18
CA ALA A 101 10.40 -6.34 3.90
C ALA A 101 10.22 -5.56 5.21
N TRP A 102 9.01 -5.09 5.50
CA TRP A 102 8.75 -4.18 6.61
C TRP A 102 7.80 -4.80 7.64
N PRO A 103 8.32 -5.55 8.63
CA PRO A 103 7.46 -6.16 9.66
C PRO A 103 6.66 -5.11 10.42
N ARG A 104 5.39 -5.42 10.68
CA ARG A 104 4.44 -4.60 11.44
C ARG A 104 3.91 -3.36 10.72
N TYR A 105 4.34 -3.11 9.49
CA TYR A 105 3.78 -2.05 8.68
C TYR A 105 2.56 -2.56 7.91
N SER A 106 1.68 -1.63 7.54
CA SER A 106 0.48 -1.96 6.78
C SER A 106 0.79 -2.09 5.29
N TYR A 107 0.22 -3.12 4.67
CA TYR A 107 0.28 -3.33 3.22
C TYR A 107 -1.15 -3.30 2.71
N VAL A 108 -1.51 -2.24 2.02
CA VAL A 108 -2.84 -2.05 1.46
C VAL A 108 -2.86 -2.56 0.03
N ILE A 109 -3.88 -3.34 -0.31
CA ILE A 109 -4.09 -3.84 -1.66
C ILE A 109 -5.40 -3.28 -2.18
N VAL A 110 -5.37 -2.73 -3.39
CA VAL A 110 -6.56 -2.29 -4.13
C VAL A 110 -6.80 -3.28 -5.25
N SER A 111 -7.90 -3.99 -5.22
CA SER A 111 -8.29 -4.93 -6.29
C SER A 111 -9.30 -4.28 -7.22
N LEU A 112 -9.11 -4.45 -8.52
CA LEU A 112 -10.04 -3.99 -9.56
C LEU A 112 -10.73 -5.15 -10.28
N GLU A 113 -10.62 -6.38 -9.75
CA GLU A 113 -11.07 -7.59 -10.45
C GLU A 113 -12.56 -7.60 -10.79
N VAL A 114 -13.40 -7.21 -9.85
CA VAL A 114 -14.85 -7.12 -10.05
C VAL A 114 -15.30 -5.69 -9.86
N GLU A 115 -15.35 -5.24 -8.60
CA GLU A 115 -15.58 -3.85 -8.24
C GLU A 115 -14.38 -3.38 -7.45
N PRO A 116 -14.00 -2.11 -7.54
CA PRO A 116 -12.88 -1.60 -6.76
C PRO A 116 -13.12 -1.82 -5.26
N ASP A 117 -12.21 -2.51 -4.63
CA ASP A 117 -12.23 -2.72 -3.19
C ASP A 117 -10.81 -2.71 -2.67
N LEU A 118 -10.64 -2.51 -1.37
CA LEU A 118 -9.33 -2.53 -0.75
C LEU A 118 -9.36 -3.22 0.61
N GLY A 119 -8.21 -3.76 0.98
CA GLY A 119 -7.98 -4.35 2.27
C GLY A 119 -6.57 -4.05 2.72
N SER A 120 -6.27 -4.33 3.97
CA SER A 120 -4.95 -4.12 4.53
C SER A 120 -4.49 -5.33 5.31
N TRP A 121 -3.19 -5.57 5.25
CA TRP A 121 -2.52 -6.67 5.96
C TRP A 121 -1.28 -6.12 6.63
N ARG A 122 -0.94 -6.66 7.79
CA ARG A 122 0.35 -6.40 8.43
C ARG A 122 1.27 -7.58 8.19
N TRP A 123 2.51 -7.27 7.86
CA TRP A 123 3.56 -8.26 7.67
C TRP A 123 4.15 -8.63 9.04
N THR A 124 4.20 -9.94 9.35
CA THR A 124 4.75 -10.41 10.63
C THR A 124 6.26 -10.64 10.58
N GLY A 125 6.84 -10.63 9.37
CA GLY A 125 8.19 -11.08 9.11
C GLY A 125 8.20 -12.45 8.42
N GLU A 126 7.07 -13.15 8.44
CA GLU A 126 6.92 -14.48 7.82
C GLU A 126 5.65 -14.59 6.98
N THR A 127 4.57 -13.95 7.39
CA THR A 127 3.28 -14.02 6.72
C THR A 127 2.50 -12.71 6.87
N PHE A 128 1.45 -12.57 6.06
CA PHE A 128 0.52 -11.45 6.20
C PHE A 128 -0.65 -11.83 7.10
N GLU A 129 -1.00 -10.93 8.00
CA GLU A 129 -2.20 -11.03 8.83
C GLU A 129 -3.14 -9.90 8.47
N ARG A 130 -4.37 -10.23 8.11
CA ARG A 130 -5.36 -9.22 7.75
C ARG A 130 -5.70 -8.34 8.95
N GLU A 131 -5.75 -7.04 8.72
CA GLU A 131 -6.21 -6.07 9.71
C GLU A 131 -7.52 -5.43 9.26
N ARG A 132 -8.23 -4.86 10.23
CA ARG A 132 -9.46 -4.14 9.95
C ARG A 132 -9.11 -2.80 9.28
N VAL A 133 -9.89 -2.43 8.26
CA VAL A 133 -9.81 -1.10 7.64
C VAL A 133 -11.05 -0.32 8.06
N GLU A 134 -10.84 0.84 8.65
CA GLU A 134 -11.90 1.75 9.03
C GLU A 134 -11.80 3.01 8.16
N VAL A 135 -12.77 3.19 7.28
CA VAL A 135 -12.82 4.35 6.39
C VAL A 135 -13.58 5.48 7.07
N ARG A 136 -12.97 6.66 7.12
CA ARG A 136 -13.58 7.83 7.77
C ARG A 136 -13.79 9.00 6.84
#